data_57a25493714f1a841010453f9df82fdb
#
_entry.id   57a25493714f1a841010453f9df82fdb
#
_cell.length_a   1.000
_cell.length_b   1.000
_cell.length_c   1.000
_cell.angle_alpha   90.00
_cell.angle_beta   90.00
_cell.angle_gamma   90.00
#
_symmetry.space_group_name_H-M   'P 1'
#
loop_
_entity.id
_entity.type
_entity.pdbx_description
1 polymer ?
#
loop_
_entity_poly.entity_id
_entity_poly.type
_entity_poly.pdbx_seq_one_letter_code
_entity_poly.pdbx_strand_id
1 'polypeptide(L)'
;MTPTLTVFTPTYNRAYTLHLCYESLKRQTSRDFVWLIVDDGSTDNTKELVEKWMRENAVPITYVYQENQGMHGAHNKAYEHVNTELNVCIDSDDYMTDDAVEKIISFWRRHGGEQYAGIIALDAFPDGEVIGTRLPVELGSSPQTDLFVRHGVRGDKKLIYRTDIITATPPYPLFSGEKYCPLSY
;
A
#
# COMPACT_ATOMS: atom_id res chain seq x y z
N MET A 1 1.04 14.25 16.62
CA MET A 1 0.36 14.59 15.33
C MET A 1 -0.01 13.30 14.65
N THR A 2 -1.16 13.24 14.01
CA THR A 2 -1.54 12.08 13.18
C THR A 2 -0.62 12.05 11.97
N PRO A 3 -0.04 10.90 11.59
CA PRO A 3 0.78 10.80 10.40
C PRO A 3 -0.04 11.07 9.12
N THR A 4 0.65 11.51 8.06
CA THR A 4 0.01 11.82 6.77
C THR A 4 -0.29 10.56 5.94
N LEU A 5 0.54 9.53 6.06
CA LEU A 5 0.48 8.33 5.23
C LEU A 5 0.32 7.05 6.06
N THR A 6 -0.63 6.20 5.68
CA THR A 6 -0.62 4.78 6.07
C THR A 6 -0.01 3.96 4.94
N VAL A 7 1.09 3.28 5.23
CA VAL A 7 1.55 2.15 4.43
C VAL A 7 0.86 0.92 4.97
N PHE A 8 0.10 0.17 4.17
CA PHE A 8 -0.49 -1.07 4.65
C PHE A 8 0.00 -2.28 3.86
N THR A 9 0.11 -3.40 4.54
CA THR A 9 0.61 -4.67 3.98
C THR A 9 -0.31 -5.80 4.39
N PRO A 10 -1.10 -6.34 3.43
CA PRO A 10 -1.76 -7.63 3.62
C PRO A 10 -0.71 -8.74 3.67
N THR A 11 -0.85 -9.68 4.60
CA THR A 11 0.08 -10.80 4.73
C THR A 11 -0.65 -12.09 5.08
N TYR A 12 -0.20 -13.20 4.51
CA TYR A 12 -0.66 -14.55 4.84
C TYR A 12 0.47 -15.55 4.65
N ASN A 13 1.00 -16.09 5.76
CA ASN A 13 2.13 -17.03 5.76
C ASN A 13 3.37 -16.50 5.01
N ARG A 14 3.75 -15.23 5.26
CA ARG A 14 4.83 -14.53 4.58
C ARG A 14 5.93 -14.03 5.52
N ALA A 15 6.09 -14.64 6.69
CA ALA A 15 7.16 -14.27 7.64
C ALA A 15 8.55 -14.27 6.99
N TYR A 16 8.76 -15.10 5.96
CA TYR A 16 10.04 -15.24 5.26
C TYR A 16 10.37 -14.08 4.32
N THR A 17 9.39 -13.26 3.88
CA THR A 17 9.58 -12.08 3.00
C THR A 17 9.26 -10.76 3.68
N LEU A 18 8.38 -10.75 4.67
CA LEU A 18 7.86 -9.53 5.31
C LEU A 18 8.97 -8.62 5.88
N HIS A 19 10.15 -9.20 6.19
CA HIS A 19 11.31 -8.44 6.60
C HIS A 19 11.80 -7.43 5.54
N LEU A 20 11.53 -7.66 4.24
CA LEU A 20 11.89 -6.72 3.16
C LEU A 20 11.14 -5.40 3.33
N CYS A 21 9.82 -5.47 3.59
CA CYS A 21 9.02 -4.30 3.92
C CYS A 21 9.57 -3.59 5.16
N TYR A 22 9.77 -4.33 6.27
CA TYR A 22 10.22 -3.77 7.54
C TYR A 22 11.54 -3.01 7.40
N GLU A 23 12.54 -3.61 6.79
CA GLU A 23 13.85 -2.98 6.62
C GLU A 23 13.77 -1.74 5.70
N SER A 24 12.93 -1.76 4.67
CA SER A 24 12.72 -0.59 3.81
C SER A 24 12.03 0.57 4.54
N LEU A 25 11.07 0.27 5.40
CA LEU A 25 10.36 1.26 6.21
C LEU A 25 11.26 1.84 7.32
N LYS A 26 12.18 1.05 7.87
CA LYS A 26 13.20 1.55 8.79
C LYS A 26 14.14 2.57 8.16
N ARG A 27 14.42 2.45 6.87
CA ARG A 27 15.33 3.34 6.16
C ARG A 27 14.67 4.61 5.62
N GLN A 28 13.33 4.75 5.73
CA GLN A 28 12.63 5.92 5.21
C GLN A 28 13.19 7.23 5.76
N THR A 29 13.44 8.20 4.86
CA THR A 29 13.93 9.55 5.22
C THR A 29 12.88 10.36 5.95
N SER A 30 11.59 10.13 5.69
CA SER A 30 10.47 10.73 6.42
C SER A 30 9.84 9.72 7.39
N ARG A 31 9.48 10.19 8.59
CA ARG A 31 8.76 9.40 9.60
C ARG A 31 7.27 9.77 9.69
N ASP A 32 6.75 10.51 8.75
CA ASP A 32 5.35 10.95 8.69
C ASP A 32 4.43 9.85 8.15
N PHE A 33 4.58 8.63 8.67
CA PHE A 33 3.77 7.46 8.30
C PHE A 33 3.55 6.50 9.47
N VAL A 34 2.57 5.61 9.31
CA VAL A 34 2.35 4.41 10.13
C VAL A 34 2.30 3.19 9.22
N TRP A 35 2.82 2.05 9.69
CA TRP A 35 2.72 0.78 8.98
C TRP A 35 1.59 -0.06 9.56
N LEU A 36 0.55 -0.31 8.78
CA LEU A 36 -0.57 -1.18 9.12
C LEU A 36 -0.33 -2.57 8.49
N ILE A 37 -0.14 -3.58 9.31
CA ILE A 37 -0.03 -4.98 8.87
C ILE A 37 -1.37 -5.65 9.10
N VAL A 38 -1.98 -6.16 8.04
CA VAL A 38 -3.20 -6.98 8.12
C VAL A 38 -2.82 -8.43 7.88
N ASP A 39 -2.81 -9.22 8.95
CA ASP A 39 -2.54 -10.65 8.91
C ASP A 39 -3.83 -11.41 8.64
N ASP A 40 -3.94 -11.97 7.45
CA ASP A 40 -5.10 -12.68 6.95
C ASP A 40 -5.11 -14.17 7.36
N GLY A 41 -4.88 -14.42 8.64
CA GLY A 41 -4.98 -15.76 9.21
C GLY A 41 -3.71 -16.60 9.08
N SER A 42 -2.52 -15.99 9.19
CA SER A 42 -1.25 -16.73 9.14
C SER A 42 -1.16 -17.79 10.24
N THR A 43 -0.54 -18.90 9.87
CA THR A 43 -0.24 -20.05 10.75
C THR A 43 1.26 -20.27 10.95
N ASP A 44 2.08 -19.48 10.26
CA ASP A 44 3.53 -19.42 10.45
C ASP A 44 3.91 -18.45 11.59
N ASN A 45 5.17 -18.10 11.73
CA ASN A 45 5.66 -17.19 12.76
C ASN A 45 5.51 -15.69 12.41
N THR A 46 4.55 -15.32 11.53
CA THR A 46 4.31 -13.91 11.15
C THR A 46 3.98 -13.05 12.37
N LYS A 47 3.08 -13.52 13.24
CA LYS A 47 2.68 -12.78 14.44
C LYS A 47 3.86 -12.48 15.37
N GLU A 48 4.63 -13.51 15.72
CA GLU A 48 5.79 -13.39 16.62
C GLU A 48 6.84 -12.41 16.04
N LEU A 49 7.03 -12.47 14.72
CA LEU A 49 7.93 -11.57 14.00
C LEU A 49 7.49 -10.11 14.11
N VAL A 50 6.21 -9.85 13.85
CA VAL A 50 5.65 -8.49 13.94
C VAL A 50 5.68 -7.98 15.38
N GLU A 51 5.30 -8.80 16.37
CA GLU A 51 5.38 -8.42 17.79
C GLU A 51 6.80 -8.09 18.23
N LYS A 52 7.81 -8.78 17.67
CA LYS A 52 9.22 -8.42 17.89
C LYS A 52 9.51 -7.02 17.37
N TRP A 53 9.13 -6.70 16.14
CA TRP A 53 9.35 -5.37 15.55
C TRP A 53 8.60 -4.25 16.29
N MET A 54 7.39 -4.54 16.77
CA MET A 54 6.65 -3.58 17.62
C MET A 54 7.42 -3.27 18.92
N ARG A 55 8.07 -4.27 19.53
CA ARG A 55 8.93 -4.05 20.71
C ARG A 55 10.22 -3.29 20.37
N GLU A 56 10.79 -3.50 19.18
CA GLU A 56 11.94 -2.73 18.69
C GLU A 56 11.61 -1.25 18.50
N ASN A 57 10.34 -0.93 18.21
CA ASN A 57 9.81 0.44 18.04
C ASN A 57 10.59 1.31 17.04
N ALA A 58 11.19 0.69 16.03
CA ALA A 58 11.93 1.39 14.99
C ALA A 58 11.02 1.95 13.89
N VAL A 59 9.83 1.37 13.73
CA VAL A 59 8.76 1.78 12.82
C VAL A 59 7.45 1.79 13.63
N PRO A 60 6.60 2.81 13.50
CA PRO A 60 5.27 2.79 14.13
C PRO A 60 4.40 1.74 13.42
N ILE A 61 4.09 0.64 14.11
CA ILE A 61 3.34 -0.50 13.55
C ILE A 61 1.98 -0.61 14.23
N THR A 62 0.94 -0.79 13.43
CA THR A 62 -0.37 -1.30 13.83
C THR A 62 -0.54 -2.71 13.25
N TYR A 63 -0.83 -3.69 14.09
CA TYR A 63 -1.04 -5.07 13.66
C TYR A 63 -2.50 -5.47 13.88
N VAL A 64 -3.13 -5.97 12.82
CA VAL A 64 -4.52 -6.45 12.81
C VAL A 64 -4.54 -7.87 12.29
N TYR A 65 -5.12 -8.78 13.06
CA TYR A 65 -5.34 -10.17 12.66
C TYR A 65 -6.81 -10.38 12.27
N GLN A 66 -7.04 -11.16 11.24
CA GLN A 66 -8.38 -11.68 10.89
C GLN A 66 -8.30 -13.16 10.47
N GLU A 67 -9.44 -13.85 10.48
CA GLU A 67 -9.55 -15.14 9.80
C GLU A 67 -9.38 -14.94 8.29
N ASN A 68 -8.73 -15.91 7.62
CA ASN A 68 -8.40 -15.78 6.20
C ASN A 68 -9.62 -15.55 5.32
N GLN A 69 -9.66 -14.41 4.67
CA GLN A 69 -10.68 -13.98 3.71
C GLN A 69 -10.10 -13.70 2.32
N GLY A 70 -8.82 -13.94 2.13
CA GLY A 70 -8.10 -13.63 0.90
C GLY A 70 -7.66 -12.16 0.82
N MET A 71 -6.88 -11.83 -0.20
CA MET A 71 -6.28 -10.50 -0.35
C MET A 71 -7.33 -9.38 -0.35
N HIS A 72 -8.47 -9.58 -1.03
CA HIS A 72 -9.57 -8.62 -1.06
C HIS A 72 -10.19 -8.38 0.32
N GLY A 73 -10.34 -9.43 1.14
CA GLY A 73 -10.78 -9.30 2.53
C GLY A 73 -9.77 -8.56 3.40
N ALA A 74 -8.48 -8.81 3.21
CA ALA A 74 -7.42 -8.10 3.91
C ALA A 74 -7.33 -6.62 3.50
N HIS A 75 -7.60 -6.28 2.23
CA HIS A 75 -7.75 -4.88 1.80
C HIS A 75 -8.94 -4.19 2.46
N ASN A 76 -10.11 -4.84 2.48
CA ASN A 76 -11.27 -4.29 3.20
C ASN A 76 -10.93 -4.01 4.67
N LYS A 77 -10.27 -4.97 5.32
CA LYS A 77 -9.82 -4.81 6.71
C LYS A 77 -8.82 -3.66 6.88
N ALA A 78 -7.90 -3.49 5.94
CA ALA A 78 -6.99 -2.34 5.97
C ALA A 78 -7.77 -1.03 5.92
N TYR A 79 -8.72 -0.88 5.01
CA TYR A 79 -9.51 0.35 4.85
C TYR A 79 -10.40 0.67 6.07
N GLU A 80 -10.80 -0.34 6.87
CA GLU A 80 -11.46 -0.10 8.16
C GLU A 80 -10.54 0.55 9.20
N HIS A 81 -9.22 0.41 9.07
CA HIS A 81 -8.23 0.84 10.05
C HIS A 81 -7.38 2.04 9.61
N VAL A 82 -7.43 2.39 8.32
CA VAL A 82 -6.71 3.58 7.82
C VAL A 82 -7.40 4.84 8.31
N ASN A 83 -6.63 5.75 8.93
CA ASN A 83 -7.12 7.01 9.48
C ASN A 83 -6.24 8.22 9.14
N THR A 84 -5.31 8.05 8.21
CA THR A 84 -4.40 9.09 7.70
C THR A 84 -4.98 9.72 6.44
N GLU A 85 -4.42 10.84 5.97
CA GLU A 85 -4.87 11.51 4.74
C GLU A 85 -4.72 10.63 3.50
N LEU A 86 -3.56 9.95 3.41
CA LEU A 86 -3.20 9.07 2.30
C LEU A 86 -2.97 7.64 2.77
N ASN A 87 -3.19 6.70 1.87
CA ASN A 87 -2.80 5.31 2.09
C ASN A 87 -2.21 4.66 0.84
N VAL A 88 -1.34 3.67 1.04
CA VAL A 88 -0.71 2.89 -0.02
C VAL A 88 -0.54 1.45 0.41
N CYS A 89 -0.85 0.51 -0.49
CA CYS A 89 -0.54 -0.90 -0.30
C CYS A 89 0.87 -1.21 -0.76
N ILE A 90 1.64 -1.91 0.07
CA ILE A 90 2.91 -2.56 -0.30
C ILE A 90 2.77 -4.04 0.01
N ASP A 91 2.98 -4.87 -0.98
CA ASP A 91 2.86 -6.32 -0.84
C ASP A 91 3.94 -6.87 0.09
N SER A 92 3.66 -8.02 0.73
CA SER A 92 4.50 -8.60 1.78
C SER A 92 5.87 -9.12 1.29
N ASP A 93 6.11 -9.11 -0.01
CA ASP A 93 7.37 -9.48 -0.68
C ASP A 93 8.01 -8.30 -1.44
N ASP A 94 7.41 -7.11 -1.35
CA ASP A 94 7.91 -5.87 -1.93
C ASP A 94 8.60 -4.97 -0.88
N TYR A 95 9.23 -3.89 -1.36
CA TYR A 95 9.85 -2.87 -0.51
C TYR A 95 9.82 -1.48 -1.18
N MET A 96 9.91 -0.45 -0.37
CA MET A 96 9.93 0.94 -0.81
C MET A 96 11.37 1.45 -0.95
N THR A 97 11.61 2.38 -1.88
CA THR A 97 12.86 3.17 -1.89
C THR A 97 12.96 4.02 -0.62
N ASP A 98 14.17 4.32 -0.17
CA ASP A 98 14.44 4.94 1.13
C ASP A 98 13.79 6.34 1.30
N ASP A 99 13.46 7.01 0.21
CA ASP A 99 12.82 8.34 0.15
C ASP A 99 11.37 8.33 -0.33
N ALA A 100 10.75 7.16 -0.45
CA ALA A 100 9.40 7.01 -1.02
C ALA A 100 8.33 7.77 -0.22
N VAL A 101 8.33 7.64 1.09
CA VAL A 101 7.37 8.35 1.96
C VAL A 101 7.51 9.86 1.80
N GLU A 102 8.74 10.39 1.82
CA GLU A 102 9.01 11.81 1.62
C GLU A 102 8.53 12.29 0.25
N LYS A 103 8.82 11.54 -0.81
CA LYS A 103 8.37 11.84 -2.18
C LYS A 103 6.86 11.86 -2.31
N ILE A 104 6.17 10.85 -1.77
CA ILE A 104 4.70 10.79 -1.79
C ILE A 104 4.11 12.02 -1.12
N ILE A 105 4.52 12.30 0.11
CA ILE A 105 3.96 13.42 0.89
C ILE A 105 4.30 14.76 0.26
N SER A 106 5.55 14.95 -0.18
CA SER A 106 5.98 16.20 -0.81
C SER A 106 5.27 16.44 -2.14
N PHE A 107 5.07 15.39 -2.94
CA PHE A 107 4.32 15.48 -4.18
C PHE A 107 2.85 15.83 -3.92
N TRP A 108 2.22 15.15 -2.96
CA TRP A 108 0.84 15.43 -2.58
C TRP A 108 0.64 16.86 -2.08
N ARG A 109 1.51 17.34 -1.20
CA ARG A 109 1.45 18.73 -0.69
C ARG A 109 1.61 19.78 -1.77
N ARG A 110 2.33 19.47 -2.85
CA ARG A 110 2.60 20.41 -3.95
C ARG A 110 1.55 20.35 -5.05
N HIS A 111 1.03 19.17 -5.35
CA HIS A 111 0.20 18.90 -6.53
C HIS A 111 -1.16 18.28 -6.22
N GLY A 112 -1.37 17.82 -4.99
CA GLY A 112 -2.63 17.23 -4.53
C GLY A 112 -3.75 18.24 -4.37
N GLY A 113 -4.93 17.75 -4.02
CA GLY A 113 -6.12 18.57 -3.78
C GLY A 113 -7.39 17.75 -3.89
N GLU A 114 -8.53 18.37 -3.52
CA GLU A 114 -9.84 17.71 -3.46
C GLU A 114 -10.31 17.13 -4.81
N GLN A 115 -9.81 17.68 -5.92
CA GLN A 115 -10.12 17.22 -7.27
C GLN A 115 -9.46 15.90 -7.65
N TYR A 116 -8.51 15.41 -6.86
CA TYR A 116 -7.78 14.17 -7.14
C TYR A 116 -8.11 13.07 -6.14
N ALA A 117 -8.23 11.85 -6.65
CA ALA A 117 -8.43 10.65 -5.80
C ALA A 117 -7.13 10.15 -5.15
N GLY A 118 -5.97 10.61 -5.64
CA GLY A 118 -4.68 10.17 -5.13
C GLY A 118 -3.54 10.40 -6.13
N ILE A 119 -2.49 9.60 -6.00
CA ILE A 119 -1.27 9.65 -6.81
C ILE A 119 -1.07 8.29 -7.47
N ILE A 120 -0.55 8.27 -8.69
CA ILE A 120 -0.03 7.07 -9.34
C ILE A 120 1.49 7.18 -9.40
N ALA A 121 2.18 6.22 -8.82
CA ALA A 121 3.64 6.11 -8.84
C ALA A 121 4.10 4.89 -9.67
N LEU A 122 5.39 4.86 -9.98
CA LEU A 122 6.01 3.78 -10.71
C LEU A 122 6.49 2.69 -9.75
N ASP A 123 6.32 1.45 -10.15
CA ASP A 123 7.04 0.32 -9.60
C ASP A 123 8.30 0.04 -10.44
N ALA A 124 9.36 -0.42 -9.81
CA ALA A 124 10.64 -0.69 -10.45
C ALA A 124 11.28 -1.97 -9.90
N PHE A 125 12.08 -2.61 -10.71
CA PHE A 125 12.96 -3.70 -10.30
C PHE A 125 14.10 -3.16 -9.40
N PRO A 126 14.83 -4.05 -8.67
CA PRO A 126 15.93 -3.65 -7.79
C PRO A 126 17.05 -2.88 -8.49
N ASP A 127 17.24 -3.08 -9.79
CA ASP A 127 18.22 -2.37 -10.62
C ASP A 127 17.77 -0.98 -11.08
N GLY A 128 16.50 -0.60 -10.74
CA GLY A 128 15.88 0.68 -11.09
C GLY A 128 15.16 0.70 -12.44
N GLU A 129 15.09 -0.44 -13.15
CA GLU A 129 14.29 -0.54 -14.36
C GLU A 129 12.79 -0.47 -13.98
N VAL A 130 12.03 0.40 -14.67
CA VAL A 130 10.60 0.58 -14.42
C VAL A 130 9.81 -0.63 -14.90
N ILE A 131 8.91 -1.14 -14.06
CA ILE A 131 8.00 -2.24 -14.43
C ILE A 131 6.98 -1.73 -15.42
N GLY A 132 7.05 -2.25 -16.65
CA GLY A 132 6.20 -1.84 -17.76
C GLY A 132 6.55 -0.45 -18.32
N THR A 133 5.55 0.39 -18.58
CA THR A 133 5.76 1.71 -19.19
C THR A 133 5.87 2.82 -18.16
N ARG A 134 6.63 3.87 -18.49
CA ARG A 134 6.62 5.12 -17.73
C ARG A 134 5.29 5.84 -17.92
N LEU A 135 4.91 6.67 -16.96
CA LEU A 135 3.75 7.57 -17.10
C LEU A 135 4.05 8.66 -18.13
N PRO A 136 3.06 9.09 -18.96
CA PRO A 136 3.23 10.20 -19.88
C PRO A 136 3.54 11.50 -19.13
N VAL A 137 4.66 12.14 -19.45
CA VAL A 137 5.15 13.33 -18.73
C VAL A 137 4.22 14.55 -18.89
N GLU A 138 3.58 14.66 -20.06
CA GLU A 138 2.68 15.77 -20.38
C GLU A 138 1.32 15.66 -19.66
N LEU A 139 1.04 14.49 -19.10
CA LEU A 139 -0.25 14.18 -18.46
C LEU A 139 -0.16 14.51 -16.98
N GLY A 140 -0.52 15.72 -16.60
CA GLY A 140 -0.49 16.12 -15.18
C GLY A 140 -1.50 15.36 -14.30
N SER A 141 -2.63 14.92 -14.87
CA SER A 141 -3.65 14.10 -14.21
C SER A 141 -4.49 13.34 -15.24
N SER A 142 -5.07 12.21 -14.82
CA SER A 142 -5.96 11.39 -15.66
C SER A 142 -6.84 10.51 -14.79
N PRO A 143 -8.05 10.16 -15.24
CA PRO A 143 -8.74 8.98 -14.71
C PRO A 143 -7.85 7.75 -14.84
N GLN A 144 -7.80 6.90 -13.81
CA GLN A 144 -6.94 5.71 -13.80
C GLN A 144 -7.19 4.82 -15.02
N THR A 145 -8.44 4.58 -15.37
CA THR A 145 -8.81 3.75 -16.53
C THR A 145 -8.26 4.31 -17.84
N ASP A 146 -8.24 5.64 -18.01
CA ASP A 146 -7.74 6.27 -19.23
C ASP A 146 -6.24 6.08 -19.40
N LEU A 147 -5.46 6.03 -18.31
CA LEU A 147 -4.03 5.72 -18.37
C LEU A 147 -3.78 4.39 -19.08
N PHE A 148 -4.53 3.35 -18.72
CA PHE A 148 -4.35 2.02 -19.28
C PHE A 148 -4.98 1.89 -20.67
N VAL A 149 -6.20 2.40 -20.88
CA VAL A 149 -6.98 2.20 -22.10
C VAL A 149 -6.58 3.19 -23.20
N ARG A 150 -6.45 4.47 -22.88
CA ARG A 150 -6.19 5.52 -23.89
C ARG A 150 -4.72 5.87 -24.05
N HIS A 151 -3.95 5.83 -22.95
CA HIS A 151 -2.53 6.21 -22.99
C HIS A 151 -1.60 4.99 -23.06
N GLY A 152 -2.14 3.76 -23.08
CA GLY A 152 -1.39 2.54 -23.29
C GLY A 152 -0.39 2.22 -22.16
N VAL A 153 -0.59 2.77 -20.97
CA VAL A 153 0.26 2.45 -19.81
C VAL A 153 0.12 0.96 -19.49
N ARG A 154 1.23 0.29 -19.22
CA ARG A 154 1.30 -1.15 -18.95
C ARG A 154 2.18 -1.42 -17.73
N GLY A 155 2.00 -2.62 -17.14
CA GLY A 155 2.70 -3.06 -15.94
C GLY A 155 2.13 -2.42 -14.68
N ASP A 156 2.52 -2.99 -13.55
CA ASP A 156 2.00 -2.56 -12.26
C ASP A 156 2.42 -1.12 -11.94
N LYS A 157 1.55 -0.45 -11.24
CA LYS A 157 1.72 0.93 -10.79
C LYS A 157 1.27 1.02 -9.35
N LYS A 158 2.02 1.72 -8.53
CA LYS A 158 1.65 1.92 -7.15
C LYS A 158 0.60 3.03 -7.04
N LEU A 159 -0.54 2.66 -6.46
CA LEU A 159 -1.67 3.56 -6.24
C LEU A 159 -1.65 4.05 -4.80
N ILE A 160 -1.53 5.35 -4.64
CA ILE A 160 -1.63 6.04 -3.36
C ILE A 160 -2.98 6.74 -3.34
N TYR A 161 -3.90 6.32 -2.49
CA TYR A 161 -5.25 6.87 -2.44
C TYR A 161 -5.43 7.89 -1.33
N ARG A 162 -6.30 8.85 -1.58
CA ARG A 162 -6.94 9.59 -0.49
C ARG A 162 -7.84 8.63 0.29
N THR A 163 -7.68 8.66 1.60
CA THR A 163 -8.40 7.75 2.49
C THR A 163 -9.91 8.00 2.49
N ASP A 164 -10.34 9.26 2.48
CA ASP A 164 -11.77 9.61 2.43
C ASP A 164 -12.48 9.11 1.16
N ILE A 165 -11.75 9.04 0.03
CA ILE A 165 -12.29 8.51 -1.22
C ILE A 165 -12.42 6.99 -1.17
N ILE A 166 -11.32 6.29 -0.80
CA ILE A 166 -11.34 4.82 -0.83
C ILE A 166 -12.30 4.24 0.23
N THR A 167 -12.40 4.85 1.39
CA THR A 167 -13.31 4.40 2.46
C THR A 167 -14.79 4.71 2.16
N ALA A 168 -15.06 5.67 1.29
CA ALA A 168 -16.42 5.95 0.80
C ALA A 168 -16.86 5.02 -0.34
N THR A 169 -15.93 4.26 -0.95
CA THR A 169 -16.28 3.28 -1.99
C THR A 169 -16.80 1.98 -1.36
N PRO A 170 -17.67 1.23 -2.06
CA PRO A 170 -18.10 -0.09 -1.57
C PRO A 170 -16.88 -1.01 -1.38
N PRO A 171 -16.87 -1.83 -0.31
CA PRO A 171 -15.81 -2.79 -0.09
C PRO A 171 -15.77 -3.84 -1.21
N TYR A 172 -14.63 -4.48 -1.39
CA TYR A 172 -14.53 -5.64 -2.26
C TYR A 172 -15.51 -6.72 -1.82
N PRO A 173 -16.24 -7.36 -2.76
CA PRO A 173 -17.20 -8.40 -2.41
C PRO A 173 -16.50 -9.62 -1.83
N LEU A 174 -17.07 -10.19 -0.79
CA LEU A 174 -16.64 -11.44 -0.17
C LEU A 174 -17.64 -12.55 -0.53
N PHE A 175 -17.12 -13.64 -1.09
CA PHE A 175 -17.93 -14.80 -1.46
C PHE A 175 -17.57 -16.00 -0.57
N SER A 176 -18.60 -16.69 -0.05
CA SER A 176 -18.38 -17.85 0.81
C SER A 176 -17.56 -18.93 0.10
N GLY A 177 -16.46 -19.37 0.72
CA GLY A 177 -15.57 -20.39 0.16
C GLY A 177 -14.59 -19.89 -0.91
N GLU A 178 -14.71 -18.64 -1.38
CA GLU A 178 -13.80 -18.05 -2.35
C GLU A 178 -12.74 -17.20 -1.64
N LYS A 179 -11.48 -17.47 -1.90
CA LYS A 179 -10.33 -16.76 -1.32
C LYS A 179 -9.57 -15.91 -2.33
N TYR A 180 -9.98 -15.95 -3.58
CA TYR A 180 -9.37 -15.19 -4.66
C TYR A 180 -10.40 -14.28 -5.33
N CYS A 181 -10.06 -13.00 -5.38
CA CYS A 181 -10.80 -12.00 -6.14
C CYS A 181 -9.77 -11.07 -6.79
N PRO A 182 -9.81 -10.90 -8.12
CA PRO A 182 -8.93 -9.92 -8.77
C PRO A 182 -9.22 -8.53 -8.22
N LEU A 183 -8.18 -7.80 -7.79
CA LEU A 183 -8.32 -6.42 -7.30
C LEU A 183 -8.38 -5.39 -8.45
N SER A 184 -8.48 -5.83 -9.68
CA SER A 184 -8.59 -4.99 -10.89
C SER A 184 -10.04 -4.84 -11.30
N TYR A 185 -10.72 -3.85 -10.75
CA TYR A 185 -12.03 -3.40 -11.20
C TYR A 185 -11.95 -2.00 -11.78
#